data_693f1c9dfb2fe3ef44eed31f42230ba3
#
_entry.id   693f1c9dfb2fe3ef44eed31f42230ba3
#
_cell.length_a   1.000
_cell.length_b   1.000
_cell.length_c   1.000
_cell.angle_alpha   90.00
_cell.angle_beta   90.00
_cell.angle_gamma   90.00
#
_symmetry.space_group_name_H-M   'P 1'
#
loop_
_entity.id
_entity.type
_entity.pdbx_description
1 polymer ?
#
loop_
_entity_poly.entity_id
_entity_poly.type
_entity_poly.pdbx_seq_one_letter_code
_entity_poly.pdbx_strand_id
1 'polypeptide(L)'
;MTLPAQVTLVEVGPRDGLQNEKQTIPLAAKLQLIDDLAAAGHTVIEAGSFVNPKWVPQMADSEAVFAGIVRRPGVRYTALTPNLQGFERAVAAGADEVAIFAAASEAFSRKNINCSIAESLQRFTEVMAAARELDPKNEEGLLER
;
A
#
# COMPACT_ATOMS: atom_id res chain seq x y z
N MET A 1 3.63 31.74 3.92
CA MET A 1 3.80 30.33 3.48
C MET A 1 3.79 30.29 1.97
N THR A 2 4.85 29.77 1.35
CA THR A 2 4.87 29.51 -0.09
C THR A 2 4.37 28.08 -0.32
N LEU A 3 3.44 27.91 -1.24
CA LEU A 3 2.98 26.58 -1.66
C LEU A 3 4.09 25.87 -2.43
N PRO A 4 4.18 24.52 -2.39
CA PRO A 4 5.13 23.77 -3.18
C PRO A 4 4.87 23.98 -4.68
N ALA A 5 5.94 24.00 -5.47
CA ALA A 5 5.85 24.17 -6.93
C ALA A 5 5.33 22.91 -7.65
N GLN A 6 5.49 21.75 -7.02
CA GLN A 6 5.03 20.45 -7.52
C GLN A 6 4.45 19.60 -6.39
N VAL A 7 3.51 18.73 -6.72
CA VAL A 7 2.95 17.70 -5.85
C VAL A 7 2.95 16.36 -6.58
N THR A 8 3.15 15.28 -5.85
CA THR A 8 2.97 13.92 -6.38
C THR A 8 1.56 13.46 -6.07
N LEU A 9 0.84 13.03 -7.10
CA LEU A 9 -0.46 12.39 -6.93
C LEU A 9 -0.27 10.89 -6.77
N VAL A 10 -0.85 10.35 -5.71
CA VAL A 10 -0.89 8.90 -5.47
C VAL A 10 -2.31 8.44 -5.75
N GLU A 11 -2.45 7.58 -6.75
CA GLU A 11 -3.74 6.99 -7.10
C GLU A 11 -4.01 5.77 -6.22
N VAL A 12 -5.03 5.85 -5.39
CA VAL A 12 -5.40 4.79 -4.43
C VAL A 12 -6.69 4.04 -4.79
N GLY A 13 -7.30 4.36 -5.92
CA GLY A 13 -8.54 3.74 -6.40
C GLY A 13 -8.47 2.22 -6.48
N PRO A 14 -7.40 1.61 -7.02
CA PRO A 14 -7.28 0.15 -7.08
C PRO A 14 -7.19 -0.53 -5.72
N ARG A 15 -6.71 0.16 -4.68
CA ARG A 15 -6.70 -0.36 -3.31
C ARG A 15 -7.88 0.17 -2.51
N ASP A 16 -7.89 1.46 -2.17
CA ASP A 16 -8.87 2.03 -1.25
C ASP A 16 -10.28 2.08 -1.86
N GLY A 17 -10.37 2.47 -3.12
CA GLY A 17 -11.64 2.47 -3.85
C GLY A 17 -12.26 1.07 -3.91
N LEU A 18 -11.52 0.10 -4.45
CA LEU A 18 -12.02 -1.27 -4.63
C LEU A 18 -12.21 -2.02 -3.31
N GLN A 19 -11.48 -1.67 -2.24
CA GLN A 19 -11.67 -2.25 -0.91
C GLN A 19 -13.09 -2.02 -0.37
N ASN A 20 -13.71 -0.91 -0.74
CA ASN A 20 -15.04 -0.53 -0.26
C ASN A 20 -16.18 -1.08 -1.14
N GLU A 21 -15.88 -1.76 -2.24
CA GLU A 21 -16.87 -2.38 -3.10
C GLU A 21 -17.53 -3.58 -2.42
N LYS A 22 -18.85 -3.71 -2.60
CA LYS A 22 -19.62 -4.82 -2.03
C LYS A 22 -19.38 -6.14 -2.76
N GLN A 23 -19.09 -6.06 -4.05
CA GLN A 23 -18.85 -7.21 -4.91
C GLN A 23 -17.34 -7.44 -5.07
N THR A 24 -16.94 -8.71 -5.12
CA THR A 24 -15.58 -9.06 -5.47
C THR A 24 -15.30 -8.66 -6.91
N ILE A 25 -14.31 -7.81 -7.11
CA ILE A 25 -13.88 -7.38 -8.45
C ILE A 25 -12.91 -8.44 -9.02
N PRO A 26 -13.18 -8.94 -10.24
CA PRO A 26 -12.29 -9.92 -10.87
C PRO A 26 -10.89 -9.39 -11.07
N LEU A 27 -9.89 -10.27 -10.93
CA LEU A 27 -8.47 -9.93 -11.11
C LEU A 27 -8.21 -9.20 -12.44
N ALA A 28 -8.78 -9.68 -13.54
CA ALA A 28 -8.62 -9.07 -14.86
C ALA A 28 -9.07 -7.60 -14.88
N ALA A 29 -10.17 -7.28 -14.19
CA ALA A 29 -10.68 -5.90 -14.12
C ALA A 29 -9.76 -5.01 -13.26
N LYS A 30 -9.18 -5.54 -12.18
CA LYS A 30 -8.18 -4.82 -11.36
C LYS A 30 -6.93 -4.51 -12.17
N LEU A 31 -6.41 -5.47 -12.90
CA LEU A 31 -5.24 -5.29 -13.76
C LEU A 31 -5.49 -4.29 -14.88
N GLN A 32 -6.67 -4.35 -15.52
CA GLN A 32 -7.05 -3.38 -16.54
C GLN A 32 -7.13 -1.96 -15.96
N LEU A 33 -7.76 -1.79 -14.79
CA LEU A 33 -7.83 -0.48 -14.12
C LEU A 33 -6.43 0.09 -13.84
N ILE A 34 -5.53 -0.73 -13.31
CA ILE A 34 -4.15 -0.31 -12.98
C ILE A 34 -3.40 0.10 -14.26
N ASP A 35 -3.54 -0.67 -15.35
CA ASP A 35 -2.91 -0.34 -16.63
C ASP A 35 -3.47 0.94 -17.25
N ASP A 36 -4.77 1.14 -17.20
CA ASP A 36 -5.45 2.36 -17.69
C ASP A 36 -5.02 3.60 -16.90
N LEU A 37 -4.89 3.49 -15.56
CA LEU A 37 -4.40 4.57 -14.71
C LEU A 37 -2.95 4.93 -15.04
N ALA A 38 -2.08 3.94 -15.24
CA ALA A 38 -0.71 4.16 -15.65
C ALA A 38 -0.64 4.79 -17.06
N ALA A 39 -1.50 4.34 -17.99
CA ALA A 39 -1.61 4.93 -19.32
C ALA A 39 -2.14 6.37 -19.30
N ALA A 40 -2.99 6.72 -18.33
CA ALA A 40 -3.49 8.07 -18.12
C ALA A 40 -2.44 9.03 -17.50
N GLY A 41 -1.26 8.53 -17.11
CA GLY A 41 -0.15 9.34 -16.64
C GLY A 41 0.06 9.35 -15.12
N HIS A 42 -0.61 8.48 -14.37
CA HIS A 42 -0.31 8.30 -12.95
C HIS A 42 1.06 7.64 -12.78
N THR A 43 1.89 8.25 -11.95
CA THR A 43 3.26 7.78 -11.68
C THR A 43 3.40 7.02 -10.36
N VAL A 44 2.40 7.09 -9.50
CA VAL A 44 2.32 6.33 -8.25
C VAL A 44 0.91 5.74 -8.11
N ILE A 45 0.82 4.43 -8.04
CA ILE A 45 -0.46 3.70 -7.97
C ILE A 45 -0.40 2.71 -6.81
N GLU A 46 -1.28 2.89 -5.83
CA GLU A 46 -1.45 1.92 -4.73
C GLU A 46 -2.31 0.76 -5.23
N ALA A 47 -1.65 -0.32 -5.61
CA ALA A 47 -2.24 -1.41 -6.36
C ALA A 47 -2.88 -2.52 -5.49
N GLY A 48 -2.56 -2.56 -4.19
CA GLY A 48 -3.09 -3.60 -3.31
C GLY A 48 -2.75 -3.39 -1.85
N SER A 49 -3.17 -4.34 -1.02
CA SER A 49 -2.94 -4.34 0.41
C SER A 49 -2.63 -5.75 0.92
N PHE A 50 -1.59 -5.87 1.73
CA PHE A 50 -1.16 -7.13 2.35
C PHE A 50 -1.67 -7.27 3.79
N VAL A 51 -2.93 -6.88 3.99
CA VAL A 51 -3.69 -7.13 5.23
C VAL A 51 -4.18 -8.57 5.29
N ASN A 52 -4.72 -8.98 6.45
CA ASN A 52 -5.30 -10.31 6.58
C ASN A 52 -6.53 -10.44 5.64
N PRO A 53 -6.54 -11.41 4.72
CA PRO A 53 -7.64 -11.60 3.75
C PRO A 53 -9.01 -11.85 4.38
N LYS A 54 -9.04 -12.36 5.63
CA LYS A 54 -10.29 -12.56 6.36
C LYS A 54 -10.95 -11.24 6.77
N TRP A 55 -10.16 -10.18 6.89
CA TRP A 55 -10.66 -8.85 7.27
C TRP A 55 -11.00 -7.99 6.05
N VAL A 56 -10.24 -8.17 4.97
CA VAL A 56 -10.43 -7.42 3.72
C VAL A 56 -10.42 -8.39 2.53
N PRO A 57 -11.51 -9.12 2.29
CA PRO A 57 -11.58 -10.12 1.21
C PRO A 57 -11.31 -9.55 -0.18
N GLN A 58 -11.66 -8.29 -0.42
CA GLN A 58 -11.44 -7.60 -1.71
C GLN A 58 -9.95 -7.46 -2.07
N MET A 59 -9.05 -7.52 -1.06
CA MET A 59 -7.60 -7.42 -1.23
C MET A 59 -6.90 -8.79 -1.10
N ALA A 60 -7.65 -9.87 -1.01
CA ALA A 60 -7.12 -11.22 -0.82
C ALA A 60 -6.22 -11.70 -1.97
N ASP A 61 -6.39 -11.12 -3.15
CA ASP A 61 -5.66 -11.44 -4.38
C ASP A 61 -4.51 -10.45 -4.68
N SER A 62 -4.05 -9.67 -3.71
CA SER A 62 -3.00 -8.66 -3.92
C SER A 62 -1.71 -9.25 -4.50
N GLU A 63 -1.28 -10.46 -4.10
CA GLU A 63 -0.14 -11.15 -4.72
C GLU A 63 -0.36 -11.39 -6.21
N ALA A 64 -1.55 -11.84 -6.59
CA ALA A 64 -1.89 -12.08 -7.99
C ALA A 64 -1.97 -10.78 -8.80
N VAL A 65 -2.46 -9.70 -8.18
CA VAL A 65 -2.44 -8.35 -8.78
C VAL A 65 -1.00 -7.95 -9.08
N PHE A 66 -0.10 -7.97 -8.09
CA PHE A 66 1.30 -7.59 -8.29
C PHE A 66 2.03 -8.47 -9.30
N ALA A 67 1.73 -9.76 -9.35
CA ALA A 67 2.28 -10.68 -10.35
C ALA A 67 1.76 -10.40 -11.77
N GLY A 68 0.55 -9.87 -11.91
CA GLY A 68 -0.10 -9.61 -13.19
C GLY A 68 0.10 -8.19 -13.74
N ILE A 69 0.62 -7.24 -12.96
CA ILE A 69 0.84 -5.87 -13.41
C ILE A 69 1.88 -5.82 -14.54
N VAL A 70 1.52 -5.19 -15.65
CA VAL A 70 2.47 -4.79 -16.69
C VAL A 70 3.20 -3.54 -16.22
N ARG A 71 4.40 -3.71 -15.67
CA ARG A 71 5.16 -2.58 -15.10
C ARG A 71 5.61 -1.61 -16.18
N ARG A 72 5.25 -0.35 -16.02
CA ARG A 72 5.62 0.72 -16.96
C ARG A 72 6.81 1.51 -16.39
N PRO A 73 7.79 1.88 -17.22
CA PRO A 73 8.88 2.75 -16.78
C PRO A 73 8.36 4.06 -16.18
N GLY A 74 8.91 4.46 -15.03
CA GLY A 74 8.52 5.69 -14.33
C GLY A 74 7.23 5.59 -13.51
N VAL A 75 6.59 4.42 -13.44
CA VAL A 75 5.44 4.17 -12.56
C VAL A 75 5.87 3.31 -11.38
N ARG A 76 5.58 3.75 -10.15
CA ARG A 76 5.76 2.99 -8.91
C ARG A 76 4.42 2.35 -8.52
N TYR A 77 4.46 1.06 -8.26
CA TYR A 77 3.31 0.28 -7.79
C TYR A 77 3.48 0.00 -6.30
N THR A 78 2.66 0.66 -5.49
CA THR A 78 2.78 0.67 -4.03
C THR A 78 1.75 -0.24 -3.38
N ALA A 79 1.98 -0.62 -2.13
CA ALA A 79 1.09 -1.47 -1.34
C ALA A 79 0.94 -1.00 0.09
N LEU A 80 -0.26 -1.22 0.65
CA LEU A 80 -0.51 -0.99 2.07
C LEU A 80 -0.12 -2.22 2.88
N THR A 81 0.64 -2.03 3.98
CA THR A 81 1.05 -3.11 4.88
C THR A 81 0.77 -2.76 6.34
N PRO A 82 0.15 -3.66 7.12
CA PRO A 82 -0.20 -3.39 8.52
C PRO A 82 0.89 -3.76 9.52
N ASN A 83 1.86 -4.59 9.12
CA ASN A 83 2.87 -5.19 10.00
C ASN A 83 4.01 -5.82 9.18
N LEU A 84 5.01 -6.38 9.87
CA LEU A 84 6.17 -7.03 9.25
C LEU A 84 5.78 -8.17 8.30
N GLN A 85 4.84 -9.03 8.66
CA GLN A 85 4.38 -10.13 7.80
C GLN A 85 3.76 -9.61 6.48
N GLY A 86 2.96 -8.55 6.56
CA GLY A 86 2.41 -7.89 5.37
C GLY A 86 3.50 -7.26 4.52
N PHE A 87 4.50 -6.66 5.15
CA PHE A 87 5.67 -6.09 4.48
C PHE A 87 6.46 -7.15 3.71
N GLU A 88 6.81 -8.27 4.35
CA GLU A 88 7.54 -9.38 3.70
C GLU A 88 6.79 -9.93 2.48
N ARG A 89 5.46 -10.05 2.58
CA ARG A 89 4.61 -10.46 1.45
C ARG A 89 4.62 -9.43 0.32
N ALA A 90 4.57 -8.13 0.64
CA ALA A 90 4.63 -7.05 -0.34
C ALA A 90 5.98 -7.04 -1.07
N VAL A 91 7.08 -7.20 -0.35
CA VAL A 91 8.44 -7.34 -0.92
C VAL A 91 8.53 -8.55 -1.85
N ALA A 92 8.05 -9.71 -1.39
CA ALA A 92 8.05 -10.93 -2.20
C ALA A 92 7.20 -10.81 -3.47
N ALA A 93 6.11 -10.02 -3.42
CA ALA A 93 5.27 -9.71 -4.56
C ALA A 93 5.87 -8.64 -5.49
N GLY A 94 6.95 -7.99 -5.09
CA GLY A 94 7.63 -6.97 -5.88
C GLY A 94 6.97 -5.59 -5.82
N ALA A 95 6.38 -5.20 -4.70
CA ALA A 95 5.95 -3.83 -4.48
C ALA A 95 7.17 -2.88 -4.50
N ASP A 96 7.04 -1.75 -5.19
CA ASP A 96 8.13 -0.77 -5.30
C ASP A 96 8.24 0.09 -4.02
N GLU A 97 7.13 0.24 -3.31
CA GLU A 97 7.04 1.02 -2.08
C GLU A 97 5.93 0.44 -1.20
N VAL A 98 6.04 0.58 0.11
CA VAL A 98 4.99 0.19 1.05
C VAL A 98 4.55 1.38 1.89
N ALA A 99 3.24 1.43 2.16
CA ALA A 99 2.64 2.36 3.11
C ALA A 99 2.28 1.63 4.41
N ILE A 100 2.61 2.23 5.53
CA ILE A 100 2.10 1.88 6.86
C ILE A 100 1.10 2.95 7.29
N PHE A 101 0.16 2.60 8.15
CA PHE A 101 -0.89 3.54 8.57
C PHE A 101 -1.20 3.42 10.05
N ALA A 102 -1.46 4.55 10.68
CA ALA A 102 -1.83 4.64 12.08
C ALA A 102 -3.18 5.35 12.24
N ALA A 103 -3.68 5.38 13.47
CA ALA A 103 -4.90 6.07 13.83
C ALA A 103 -4.60 7.21 14.82
N ALA A 104 -5.38 8.30 14.72
CA ALA A 104 -5.26 9.44 15.64
C ALA A 104 -6.01 9.23 16.96
N SER A 105 -6.80 8.16 17.10
CA SER A 105 -7.51 7.86 18.34
C SER A 105 -7.40 6.38 18.70
N GLU A 106 -7.33 6.09 20.00
CA GLU A 106 -7.27 4.72 20.54
C GLU A 106 -8.48 3.88 20.12
N ALA A 107 -9.68 4.46 20.13
CA ALA A 107 -10.89 3.76 19.75
C ALA A 107 -10.85 3.29 18.28
N PHE A 108 -10.39 4.17 17.38
CA PHE A 108 -10.26 3.83 15.97
C PHE A 108 -9.10 2.85 15.73
N SER A 109 -7.96 3.01 16.41
CA SER A 109 -6.84 2.09 16.33
C SER A 109 -7.26 0.66 16.70
N ARG A 110 -7.92 0.49 17.84
CA ARG A 110 -8.43 -0.81 18.28
C ARG A 110 -9.44 -1.42 17.30
N LYS A 111 -10.33 -0.59 16.75
CA LYS A 111 -11.35 -1.06 15.80
C LYS A 111 -10.74 -1.45 14.44
N ASN A 112 -9.76 -0.69 13.95
CA ASN A 112 -9.24 -0.80 12.59
C ASN A 112 -8.08 -1.80 12.47
N ILE A 113 -7.15 -1.77 13.42
CA ILE A 113 -5.92 -2.59 13.38
C ILE A 113 -5.74 -3.47 14.62
N ASN A 114 -6.75 -3.55 15.48
CA ASN A 114 -6.82 -4.39 16.68
C ASN A 114 -5.61 -4.22 17.61
N CYS A 115 -5.16 -2.99 17.81
CA CYS A 115 -4.11 -2.65 18.77
C CYS A 115 -4.23 -1.20 19.24
N SER A 116 -3.50 -0.83 20.30
CA SER A 116 -3.34 0.56 20.71
C SER A 116 -2.45 1.34 19.74
N ILE A 117 -2.48 2.66 19.83
CA ILE A 117 -1.58 3.52 19.04
C ILE A 117 -0.11 3.16 19.37
N ALA A 118 0.23 2.99 20.66
CA ALA A 118 1.59 2.64 21.07
C ALA A 118 2.06 1.29 20.49
N GLU A 119 1.19 0.27 20.50
CA GLU A 119 1.48 -1.02 19.88
C GLU A 119 1.62 -0.91 18.36
N SER A 120 0.84 -0.06 17.71
CA SER A 120 0.98 0.15 16.26
C SER A 120 2.33 0.76 15.90
N LEU A 121 2.79 1.75 16.67
CA LEU A 121 4.11 2.35 16.47
C LEU A 121 5.25 1.35 16.67
N GLN A 122 5.12 0.43 17.63
CA GLN A 122 6.09 -0.64 17.81
C GLN A 122 6.12 -1.60 16.60
N ARG A 123 4.96 -2.02 16.08
CA ARG A 123 4.89 -2.84 14.84
C ARG A 123 5.54 -2.13 13.65
N PHE A 124 5.35 -0.81 13.53
CA PHE A 124 5.94 -0.04 12.44
C PHE A 124 7.45 0.09 12.58
N THR A 125 7.99 0.12 13.80
CA THR A 125 9.44 0.11 14.01
C THR A 125 10.08 -1.15 13.42
N GLU A 126 9.44 -2.31 13.53
CA GLU A 126 9.90 -3.57 12.92
C GLU A 126 9.89 -3.49 11.39
N VAL A 127 8.79 -2.97 10.81
CA VAL A 127 8.68 -2.76 9.35
C VAL A 127 9.76 -1.80 8.85
N MET A 128 9.96 -0.68 9.56
CA MET A 128 10.98 0.31 9.20
C MET A 128 12.40 -0.24 9.27
N ALA A 129 12.69 -1.07 10.27
CA ALA A 129 14.00 -1.73 10.38
C ALA A 129 14.24 -2.67 9.20
N ALA A 130 13.28 -3.53 8.86
CA ALA A 130 13.36 -4.43 7.73
C ALA A 130 13.48 -3.70 6.39
N ALA A 131 12.74 -2.59 6.22
CA ALA A 131 12.81 -1.79 5.00
C ALA A 131 14.19 -1.13 4.81
N ARG A 132 14.81 -0.63 5.90
CA ARG A 132 16.17 -0.06 5.86
C ARG A 132 17.24 -1.10 5.54
N GLU A 133 17.07 -2.34 5.96
CA GLU A 133 17.99 -3.44 5.59
C GLU A 133 17.95 -3.74 4.08
N LEU A 134 16.76 -3.62 3.45
CA LEU A 134 16.59 -3.86 2.02
C LEU A 134 17.08 -2.69 1.16
N ASP A 135 16.87 -1.47 1.59
CA ASP A 135 17.30 -0.25 0.87
C ASP A 135 17.91 0.79 1.83
N PRO A 136 19.19 0.63 2.21
CA PRO A 136 19.86 1.57 3.13
C PRO A 136 20.00 3.00 2.61
N LYS A 137 19.75 3.23 1.32
CA LYS A 137 19.89 4.56 0.69
C LYS A 137 18.58 5.32 0.60
N ASN A 138 17.44 4.66 0.81
CA ASN A 138 16.12 5.25 0.70
C ASN A 138 15.62 5.73 2.08
N GLU A 139 16.30 6.72 2.65
CA GLU A 139 15.84 7.37 3.89
C GLU A 139 14.61 8.26 3.66
N GLU A 140 14.39 8.76 2.45
CA GLU A 140 13.31 9.69 2.12
C GLU A 140 11.96 9.00 1.81
N GLY A 141 11.97 7.77 1.32
CA GLY A 141 10.74 7.03 0.96
C GLY A 141 9.95 6.45 2.13
N LEU A 142 10.50 6.51 3.33
CA LEU A 142 9.96 5.88 4.54
C LEU A 142 9.27 6.85 5.50
N LEU A 143 9.32 8.13 5.25
CA LEU A 143 8.71 9.16 6.10
C LEU A 143 7.61 9.88 5.33
N GLU A 144 6.46 9.95 5.95
CA GLU A 144 5.32 10.80 5.62
C GLU A 144 4.20 10.17 4.76
N ARG A 145 3.33 9.48 5.46
CA ARG A 145 1.87 9.68 5.26
C ARG A 145 1.13 9.63 6.59
#